data_17430562c45bf240a5f555a093c75794
#
_entry.id   17430562c45bf240a5f555a093c75794
#
_cell.length_a   1.000
_cell.length_b   1.000
_cell.length_c   1.000
_cell.angle_alpha   90.00
_cell.angle_beta   90.00
_cell.angle_gamma   90.00
#
_symmetry.space_group_name_H-M   'P 1'
#
loop_
_entity.id
_entity.type
_entity.pdbx_description
1 polymer ?
#
loop_
_entity_poly.entity_id
_entity_poly.type
_entity_poly.pdbx_seq_one_letter_code
_entity_poly.pdbx_strand_id
1 'polypeptide(L)'
;PDVVPGVPMKVEFPVNDVSEIKKVNFREQGIERITRDIKQKYMNRLLYSCINYNDEEYAKTLLVKVKGISNKTANRILEAVDGDISQLSDLWNDTAFWKELKGSKRWLTELKNTVGSMMSKDKLVKQYGKYGIGYPQIDMLVAMYDLEAEERLCKNPYVVLYKLDLDFQVADFLAKDLGFSYLSNERVRAMIYQVLNDNESHGNTAIKKRDFYMACARLHRVSAWKDYVVSPYYILVVMSGMNAVYCENDLVGYISTLNKEADIAFQLGRLMKADTKLGTPASVFEEIESKYNKEQLDFLKAFDQNSVMILLGRGGTGKTHTICGAIDLFTRSHPDEGVRLC
;
A
#
# COMPACT_ATOMS: atom_id res chain seq x y z
N PRO A 1 -27.29 -8.97 20.59
CA PRO A 1 -26.83 -10.17 19.90
C PRO A 1 -25.34 -10.33 20.16
N ASP A 2 -24.98 -11.47 20.77
CA ASP A 2 -23.61 -11.75 21.18
C ASP A 2 -22.74 -11.86 19.93
N VAL A 3 -21.74 -11.00 19.84
CA VAL A 3 -20.76 -11.00 18.74
C VAL A 3 -19.75 -12.11 19.02
N VAL A 4 -19.83 -13.20 18.27
CA VAL A 4 -18.82 -14.27 18.35
C VAL A 4 -17.59 -13.82 17.57
N PRO A 5 -16.40 -13.71 18.19
CA PRO A 5 -15.18 -13.31 17.49
C PRO A 5 -14.85 -14.28 16.36
N GLY A 6 -14.67 -13.75 15.16
CA GLY A 6 -14.28 -14.53 13.96
C GLY A 6 -15.41 -14.99 13.04
N VAL A 7 -16.67 -14.73 13.41
CA VAL A 7 -17.81 -14.98 12.51
C VAL A 7 -18.12 -13.67 11.74
N PRO A 8 -18.13 -13.66 10.41
CA PRO A 8 -18.53 -12.47 9.66
C PRO A 8 -20.01 -12.20 9.94
N MET A 9 -20.31 -11.05 10.59
CA MET A 9 -21.69 -10.61 10.74
C MET A 9 -22.28 -10.31 9.36
N LYS A 10 -23.42 -10.93 9.06
CA LYS A 10 -24.23 -10.54 7.90
C LYS A 10 -24.96 -9.26 8.27
N VAL A 11 -24.41 -8.12 7.85
CA VAL A 11 -25.06 -6.82 7.98
C VAL A 11 -25.79 -6.57 6.68
N GLU A 12 -27.11 -6.58 6.71
CA GLU A 12 -27.93 -6.18 5.57
C GLU A 12 -28.06 -4.67 5.59
N PHE A 13 -27.42 -3.99 4.63
CA PHE A 13 -27.63 -2.58 4.37
C PHE A 13 -28.63 -2.41 3.25
N PRO A 14 -29.52 -1.41 3.30
CA PRO A 14 -30.30 -1.06 2.14
C PRO A 14 -29.33 -0.65 1.01
N VAL A 15 -29.51 -1.28 -0.15
CA VAL A 15 -28.57 -1.29 -1.29
C VAL A 15 -28.36 0.09 -1.92
N ASN A 16 -29.18 1.08 -1.59
CA ASN A 16 -29.29 2.33 -2.34
C ASN A 16 -28.42 3.49 -1.84
N ASP A 17 -27.64 3.35 -0.76
CA ASP A 17 -26.84 4.45 -0.26
C ASP A 17 -25.42 4.03 0.17
N VAL A 18 -24.51 4.03 -0.80
CA VAL A 18 -23.06 3.83 -0.56
C VAL A 18 -22.50 4.89 0.41
N SER A 19 -23.19 6.05 0.55
CA SER A 19 -22.80 7.11 1.49
C SER A 19 -23.08 6.72 2.94
N GLU A 20 -24.10 5.91 3.19
CA GLU A 20 -24.41 5.39 4.53
C GLU A 20 -23.40 4.33 4.98
N ILE A 21 -22.89 3.51 4.07
CA ILE A 21 -21.84 2.53 4.37
C ILE A 21 -20.58 3.23 4.91
N LYS A 22 -20.24 4.43 4.39
CA LYS A 22 -19.12 5.24 4.89
C LYS A 22 -19.34 5.82 6.28
N LYS A 23 -20.58 5.91 6.75
CA LYS A 23 -20.95 6.45 8.06
C LYS A 23 -21.02 5.39 9.16
N VAL A 24 -20.92 4.10 8.83
CA VAL A 24 -20.94 3.03 9.84
C VAL A 24 -19.78 3.23 10.82
N ASN A 25 -20.11 3.60 12.05
CA ASN A 25 -19.12 3.73 13.11
C ASN A 25 -18.83 2.38 13.72
N PHE A 26 -17.79 1.72 13.25
CA PHE A 26 -17.37 0.41 13.74
C PHE A 26 -17.02 0.39 15.23
N ARG A 27 -16.76 1.55 15.87
CA ARG A 27 -16.51 1.65 17.31
C ARG A 27 -17.78 1.44 18.14
N GLU A 28 -18.92 1.96 17.69
CA GLU A 28 -20.20 1.83 18.36
C GLU A 28 -20.74 0.40 18.34
N GLN A 29 -20.27 -0.43 17.43
CA GLN A 29 -20.66 -1.84 17.31
C GLN A 29 -19.75 -2.80 18.08
N GLY A 30 -18.90 -2.31 18.97
CA GLY A 30 -17.99 -3.14 19.78
C GLY A 30 -16.81 -3.75 19.00
N ILE A 31 -16.58 -3.32 17.75
CA ILE A 31 -15.52 -3.81 16.89
C ILE A 31 -14.30 -2.87 17.02
N GLU A 32 -13.72 -2.81 18.22
CA GLU A 32 -12.65 -1.84 18.54
C GLU A 32 -11.32 -2.07 17.82
N ARG A 33 -11.11 -3.25 17.21
CA ARG A 33 -9.83 -3.61 16.58
C ARG A 33 -9.96 -4.29 15.22
N ILE A 34 -10.78 -3.76 14.33
CA ILE A 34 -10.71 -4.15 12.93
C ILE A 34 -9.49 -3.45 12.34
N THR A 35 -8.50 -4.22 11.90
CA THR A 35 -7.35 -3.69 11.17
C THR A 35 -7.81 -2.94 9.91
N ARG A 36 -7.03 -1.99 9.43
CA ARG A 36 -7.30 -1.26 8.18
C ARG A 36 -7.61 -2.22 7.03
N ASP A 37 -6.88 -3.32 6.98
CA ASP A 37 -7.01 -4.34 5.93
C ASP A 37 -8.32 -5.11 6.00
N ILE A 38 -8.80 -5.46 7.20
CA ILE A 38 -10.10 -6.12 7.38
C ILE A 38 -11.22 -5.17 6.97
N LYS A 39 -11.13 -3.88 7.34
CA LYS A 39 -12.09 -2.85 6.89
C LYS A 39 -12.12 -2.76 5.37
N GLN A 40 -10.95 -2.70 4.73
CA GLN A 40 -10.84 -2.60 3.28
C GLN A 40 -11.42 -3.84 2.60
N LYS A 41 -11.10 -5.04 3.07
CA LYS A 41 -11.66 -6.29 2.57
C LYS A 41 -13.18 -6.36 2.73
N TYR A 42 -13.68 -5.90 3.88
CA TYR A 42 -15.12 -5.85 4.14
C TYR A 42 -15.82 -4.84 3.23
N MET A 43 -15.26 -3.65 3.09
CA MET A 43 -15.77 -2.63 2.17
C MET A 43 -15.75 -3.09 0.71
N ASN A 44 -14.67 -3.76 0.28
CA ASN A 44 -14.58 -4.30 -1.07
C ASN A 44 -15.66 -5.39 -1.32
N ARG A 45 -15.92 -6.25 -0.33
CA ARG A 45 -17.00 -7.24 -0.42
C ARG A 45 -18.38 -6.60 -0.48
N LEU A 46 -18.62 -5.56 0.32
CA LEU A 46 -19.90 -4.82 0.29
C LEU A 46 -20.09 -4.12 -1.06
N LEU A 47 -19.07 -3.42 -1.55
CA LEU A 47 -19.11 -2.78 -2.86
C LEU A 47 -19.36 -3.80 -3.97
N TYR A 48 -18.72 -4.97 -3.90
CA TYR A 48 -18.95 -6.06 -4.83
C TYR A 48 -20.40 -6.58 -4.80
N SER A 49 -20.98 -6.72 -3.61
CA SER A 49 -22.37 -7.17 -3.47
C SER A 49 -23.42 -6.12 -3.87
N CYS A 50 -23.04 -4.84 -3.86
CA CYS A 50 -23.93 -3.72 -4.19
C CYS A 50 -23.93 -3.36 -5.68
N ILE A 51 -23.00 -3.89 -6.49
CA ILE A 51 -22.96 -3.59 -7.92
C ILE A 51 -23.84 -4.59 -8.66
N ASN A 52 -25.04 -4.14 -8.94
CA ASN A 52 -25.96 -4.84 -9.80
C ASN A 52 -26.05 -4.08 -11.15
N TYR A 53 -25.72 -4.75 -12.27
CA TYR A 53 -25.79 -4.16 -13.61
C TYR A 53 -27.19 -3.74 -14.03
N ASN A 54 -28.19 -4.28 -13.35
CA ASN A 54 -29.57 -3.91 -13.53
C ASN A 54 -29.93 -2.63 -12.74
N ASP A 55 -28.97 -1.98 -12.10
CA ASP A 55 -29.16 -0.66 -11.51
C ASP A 55 -29.11 0.39 -12.63
N GLU A 56 -30.29 0.80 -13.05
CA GLU A 56 -30.51 1.76 -14.14
C GLU A 56 -29.81 3.10 -13.87
N GLU A 57 -29.74 3.56 -12.61
CA GLU A 57 -29.08 4.80 -12.23
C GLU A 57 -27.57 4.71 -12.35
N TYR A 58 -27.00 3.58 -11.98
CA TYR A 58 -25.59 3.30 -12.17
C TYR A 58 -25.24 3.20 -13.65
N ALA A 59 -25.97 2.42 -14.41
CA ALA A 59 -25.80 2.28 -15.85
C ALA A 59 -25.90 3.63 -16.57
N LYS A 60 -26.85 4.47 -16.19
CA LYS A 60 -26.99 5.83 -16.70
C LYS A 60 -25.78 6.70 -16.41
N THR A 61 -25.28 6.66 -15.18
CA THR A 61 -24.08 7.40 -14.77
C THR A 61 -22.86 7.02 -15.60
N LEU A 62 -22.74 5.75 -15.99
CA LEU A 62 -21.67 5.26 -16.84
C LEU A 62 -21.79 5.78 -18.28
N LEU A 63 -22.98 5.67 -18.84
CA LEU A 63 -23.24 6.14 -20.21
C LEU A 63 -22.97 7.64 -20.36
N VAL A 64 -23.35 8.45 -19.37
CA VAL A 64 -23.13 9.91 -19.39
C VAL A 64 -21.65 10.29 -19.26
N LYS A 65 -20.79 9.44 -18.71
CA LYS A 65 -19.34 9.66 -18.72
C LYS A 65 -18.73 9.60 -20.12
N VAL A 66 -19.40 8.96 -21.06
CA VAL A 66 -18.92 8.90 -22.45
C VAL A 66 -19.15 10.24 -23.11
N LYS A 67 -18.08 10.86 -23.61
CA LYS A 67 -18.13 12.17 -24.26
C LYS A 67 -19.09 12.17 -25.47
N GLY A 68 -20.15 12.97 -25.38
CA GLY A 68 -21.17 13.10 -26.43
C GLY A 68 -22.47 12.35 -26.16
N ILE A 69 -22.57 11.61 -25.05
CA ILE A 69 -23.82 11.00 -24.59
C ILE A 69 -24.45 11.93 -23.55
N SER A 70 -25.62 12.47 -23.90
CA SER A 70 -26.46 13.25 -22.98
C SER A 70 -27.33 12.34 -22.12
N ASN A 71 -27.88 12.84 -21.02
CA ASN A 71 -28.86 12.12 -20.20
C ASN A 71 -30.05 11.57 -21.04
N LYS A 72 -30.50 12.34 -22.04
CA LYS A 72 -31.60 11.91 -22.94
C LYS A 72 -31.16 10.72 -23.83
N THR A 73 -29.92 10.74 -24.31
CA THR A 73 -29.36 9.64 -25.12
C THR A 73 -29.11 8.41 -24.25
N ALA A 74 -28.59 8.61 -23.01
CA ALA A 74 -28.41 7.52 -22.07
C ALA A 74 -29.71 6.81 -21.72
N ASN A 75 -30.76 7.55 -21.42
CA ASN A 75 -32.11 6.94 -21.18
C ASN A 75 -32.61 6.10 -22.37
N ARG A 76 -32.48 6.62 -23.60
CA ARG A 76 -32.89 5.87 -24.81
C ARG A 76 -32.05 4.59 -25.02
N ILE A 77 -30.74 4.63 -24.67
CA ILE A 77 -29.91 3.43 -24.72
C ILE A 77 -30.41 2.42 -23.68
N LEU A 78 -30.69 2.87 -22.45
CA LEU A 78 -31.16 2.01 -21.37
C LEU A 78 -32.54 1.40 -21.68
N GLU A 79 -33.46 2.20 -22.19
CA GLU A 79 -34.78 1.72 -22.66
C GLU A 79 -34.64 0.62 -23.72
N ALA A 80 -33.67 0.73 -24.63
CA ALA A 80 -33.44 -0.22 -25.69
C ALA A 80 -32.80 -1.55 -25.25
N VAL A 81 -32.22 -1.58 -24.05
CA VAL A 81 -31.58 -2.77 -23.45
C VAL A 81 -32.24 -3.16 -22.12
N ASP A 82 -33.48 -2.75 -21.90
CA ASP A 82 -34.27 -3.04 -20.69
C ASP A 82 -33.49 -2.76 -19.37
N GLY A 83 -32.71 -1.67 -19.37
CA GLY A 83 -31.88 -1.27 -18.24
C GLY A 83 -30.53 -2.03 -18.07
N ASP A 84 -30.33 -3.11 -18.80
CA ASP A 84 -29.11 -3.95 -18.70
C ASP A 84 -28.08 -3.59 -19.78
N ILE A 85 -27.12 -2.75 -19.42
CA ILE A 85 -26.05 -2.33 -20.33
C ILE A 85 -25.13 -3.46 -20.80
N SER A 86 -25.20 -4.65 -20.21
CA SER A 86 -24.42 -5.81 -20.68
C SER A 86 -24.91 -6.27 -22.06
N GLN A 87 -26.21 -6.08 -22.38
CA GLN A 87 -26.77 -6.40 -23.67
C GLN A 87 -26.26 -5.51 -24.81
N LEU A 88 -25.61 -4.39 -24.51
CA LEU A 88 -24.97 -3.54 -25.54
C LEU A 88 -23.90 -4.31 -26.33
N SER A 89 -23.30 -5.35 -25.75
CA SER A 89 -22.34 -6.19 -26.47
C SER A 89 -22.93 -6.82 -27.72
N ASP A 90 -24.16 -7.22 -27.67
CA ASP A 90 -24.88 -7.88 -28.78
C ASP A 90 -25.31 -6.89 -29.86
N LEU A 91 -25.48 -5.62 -29.47
CA LEU A 91 -25.91 -4.55 -30.36
C LEU A 91 -24.75 -3.79 -31.03
N TRP A 92 -23.48 -4.11 -30.70
CA TRP A 92 -22.32 -3.37 -31.24
C TRP A 92 -22.27 -3.33 -32.77
N ASN A 93 -22.75 -4.33 -33.45
CA ASN A 93 -22.72 -4.46 -34.89
C ASN A 93 -24.04 -4.09 -35.55
N ASP A 94 -25.09 -3.76 -34.79
CA ASP A 94 -26.37 -3.32 -35.31
C ASP A 94 -26.31 -1.86 -35.76
N THR A 95 -26.03 -1.66 -37.04
CA THR A 95 -25.93 -0.32 -37.63
C THR A 95 -27.25 0.41 -37.69
N ALA A 96 -28.38 -0.29 -37.73
CA ALA A 96 -29.71 0.31 -37.74
C ALA A 96 -30.04 0.92 -36.38
N PHE A 97 -29.82 0.17 -35.33
CA PHE A 97 -29.94 0.63 -33.93
C PHE A 97 -29.14 1.92 -33.66
N TRP A 98 -27.89 1.93 -34.02
CA TRP A 98 -27.03 3.11 -33.76
C TRP A 98 -27.35 4.33 -34.63
N LYS A 99 -27.88 4.12 -35.84
CA LYS A 99 -28.38 5.22 -36.69
C LYS A 99 -29.66 5.84 -36.09
N GLU A 100 -30.57 5.04 -35.56
CA GLU A 100 -31.78 5.52 -34.89
C GLU A 100 -31.45 6.38 -33.66
N LEU A 101 -30.44 6.01 -32.92
CA LEU A 101 -29.93 6.80 -31.77
C LEU A 101 -29.18 8.07 -32.17
N LYS A 102 -29.03 8.36 -33.47
CA LYS A 102 -28.24 9.48 -34.01
C LYS A 102 -26.79 9.49 -33.51
N GLY A 103 -26.21 8.31 -33.33
CA GLY A 103 -24.86 8.12 -32.84
C GLY A 103 -23.79 8.59 -33.84
N SER A 104 -22.83 9.41 -33.40
CA SER A 104 -21.62 9.67 -34.16
C SER A 104 -20.65 8.50 -34.03
N LYS A 105 -19.93 8.19 -35.12
CA LYS A 105 -18.92 7.12 -35.13
C LYS A 105 -17.89 7.25 -33.99
N ARG A 106 -17.59 8.47 -33.57
CA ARG A 106 -16.64 8.78 -32.51
C ARG A 106 -17.14 8.37 -31.11
N TRP A 107 -18.35 8.78 -30.73
CA TRP A 107 -18.86 8.43 -29.41
C TRP A 107 -19.24 6.95 -29.30
N LEU A 108 -19.60 6.30 -30.42
CA LEU A 108 -19.83 4.86 -30.43
C LEU A 108 -18.55 4.07 -30.15
N THR A 109 -17.41 4.50 -30.70
CA THR A 109 -16.12 3.88 -30.39
C THR A 109 -15.74 4.09 -28.93
N GLU A 110 -15.95 5.30 -28.41
CA GLU A 110 -15.68 5.62 -27.01
C GLU A 110 -16.62 4.86 -26.06
N LEU A 111 -17.89 4.70 -26.42
CA LEU A 111 -18.86 3.88 -25.68
C LEU A 111 -18.42 2.41 -25.66
N LYS A 112 -18.04 1.84 -26.80
CA LYS A 112 -17.53 0.46 -26.88
C LYS A 112 -16.34 0.25 -25.97
N ASN A 113 -15.38 1.17 -26.00
CA ASN A 113 -14.18 1.08 -25.17
C ASN A 113 -14.53 1.21 -23.68
N THR A 114 -15.39 2.16 -23.33
CA THR A 114 -15.76 2.41 -21.92
C THR A 114 -16.56 1.26 -21.35
N VAL A 115 -17.64 0.86 -22.03
CA VAL A 115 -18.51 -0.24 -21.57
C VAL A 115 -17.76 -1.58 -21.64
N GLY A 116 -17.02 -1.85 -22.71
CA GLY A 116 -16.23 -3.07 -22.84
C GLY A 116 -15.14 -3.20 -21.75
N SER A 117 -14.43 -2.12 -21.46
CA SER A 117 -13.46 -2.09 -20.36
C SER A 117 -14.11 -2.35 -19.00
N MET A 118 -15.29 -1.76 -18.78
CA MET A 118 -16.02 -1.96 -17.54
C MET A 118 -16.53 -3.37 -17.39
N MET A 119 -17.14 -3.93 -18.42
CA MET A 119 -17.62 -5.32 -18.41
C MET A 119 -16.47 -6.30 -18.14
N SER A 120 -15.29 -6.03 -18.71
CA SER A 120 -14.09 -6.84 -18.45
C SER A 120 -13.65 -6.72 -16.98
N LYS A 121 -13.63 -5.51 -16.43
CA LYS A 121 -13.31 -5.28 -15.01
C LYS A 121 -14.31 -5.95 -14.08
N ASP A 122 -15.57 -5.84 -14.41
CA ASP A 122 -16.65 -6.45 -13.64
C ASP A 122 -16.59 -7.98 -13.65
N LYS A 123 -16.26 -8.57 -14.78
CA LYS A 123 -16.01 -10.01 -14.86
C LYS A 123 -14.92 -10.40 -13.87
N LEU A 124 -13.81 -9.64 -13.84
CA LEU A 124 -12.70 -9.87 -12.93
C LEU A 124 -13.13 -9.67 -11.46
N VAL A 125 -13.89 -8.61 -11.15
CA VAL A 125 -14.41 -8.39 -9.80
C VAL A 125 -15.37 -9.50 -9.37
N LYS A 126 -16.26 -9.97 -10.23
CA LYS A 126 -17.14 -11.11 -9.95
C LYS A 126 -16.36 -12.39 -9.67
N GLN A 127 -15.29 -12.64 -10.43
CA GLN A 127 -14.47 -13.83 -10.31
C GLN A 127 -13.58 -13.80 -9.07
N TYR A 128 -12.94 -12.66 -8.80
CA TYR A 128 -11.89 -12.52 -7.77
C TYR A 128 -12.36 -11.79 -6.49
N GLY A 129 -13.55 -11.21 -6.49
CA GLY A 129 -14.11 -10.48 -5.34
C GLY A 129 -14.25 -11.32 -4.09
N LYS A 130 -14.51 -12.64 -4.23
CA LYS A 130 -14.55 -13.57 -3.09
C LYS A 130 -13.25 -13.63 -2.29
N TYR A 131 -12.11 -13.24 -2.90
CA TYR A 131 -10.81 -13.13 -2.24
C TYR A 131 -10.55 -11.74 -1.65
N GLY A 132 -11.48 -10.79 -1.81
CA GLY A 132 -11.30 -9.40 -1.37
C GLY A 132 -10.63 -8.51 -2.42
N ILE A 133 -10.53 -8.95 -3.68
CA ILE A 133 -10.01 -8.17 -4.82
C ILE A 133 -11.19 -7.40 -5.41
N GLY A 134 -11.28 -6.11 -5.09
CA GLY A 134 -12.36 -5.24 -5.55
C GLY A 134 -11.97 -4.35 -6.73
N TYR A 135 -12.85 -3.40 -7.08
CA TYR A 135 -12.62 -2.47 -8.18
C TYR A 135 -11.30 -1.70 -8.10
N PRO A 136 -10.89 -1.14 -6.94
CA PRO A 136 -9.63 -0.40 -6.86
C PRO A 136 -8.42 -1.26 -7.27
N GLN A 137 -8.40 -2.53 -6.86
CA GLN A 137 -7.33 -3.45 -7.19
C GLN A 137 -7.39 -3.88 -8.65
N ILE A 138 -8.59 -4.13 -9.18
CA ILE A 138 -8.77 -4.47 -10.60
C ILE A 138 -8.42 -3.28 -11.50
N ASP A 139 -8.77 -2.05 -11.12
CA ASP A 139 -8.36 -0.85 -11.85
C ASP A 139 -6.84 -0.72 -11.91
N MET A 140 -6.15 -0.93 -10.78
CA MET A 140 -4.68 -0.94 -10.75
C MET A 140 -4.11 -2.08 -11.59
N LEU A 141 -4.69 -3.28 -11.51
CA LEU A 141 -4.25 -4.44 -12.26
C LEU A 141 -4.36 -4.22 -13.77
N VAL A 142 -5.51 -3.70 -14.22
CA VAL A 142 -5.73 -3.38 -15.63
C VAL A 142 -4.85 -2.22 -16.08
N ALA A 143 -4.62 -1.20 -15.25
CA ALA A 143 -3.71 -0.11 -15.56
C ALA A 143 -2.24 -0.58 -15.72
N MET A 144 -1.82 -1.63 -14.99
CA MET A 144 -0.47 -2.18 -15.07
C MET A 144 -0.29 -3.17 -16.24
N TYR A 145 -1.30 -3.95 -16.58
CA TYR A 145 -1.15 -5.12 -17.45
C TYR A 145 -2.16 -5.18 -18.61
N ASP A 146 -3.09 -4.24 -18.67
CA ASP A 146 -4.14 -4.17 -19.70
C ASP A 146 -4.83 -5.52 -19.93
N LEU A 147 -4.83 -6.03 -21.14
CA LEU A 147 -5.46 -7.31 -21.52
C LEU A 147 -4.82 -8.54 -20.85
N GLU A 148 -3.56 -8.43 -20.42
CA GLU A 148 -2.84 -9.52 -19.73
C GLU A 148 -3.15 -9.59 -18.23
N ALA A 149 -4.00 -8.69 -17.70
CA ALA A 149 -4.27 -8.54 -16.27
C ALA A 149 -4.66 -9.87 -15.58
N GLU A 150 -5.60 -10.61 -16.17
CA GLU A 150 -6.06 -11.90 -15.64
C GLU A 150 -4.98 -12.97 -15.73
N GLU A 151 -4.28 -13.07 -16.86
CA GLU A 151 -3.19 -14.03 -17.05
C GLU A 151 -2.07 -13.83 -16.05
N ARG A 152 -1.66 -12.56 -15.84
CA ARG A 152 -0.62 -12.20 -14.87
C ARG A 152 -1.02 -12.54 -13.44
N LEU A 153 -2.27 -12.26 -13.08
CA LEU A 153 -2.82 -12.61 -11.76
C LEU A 153 -2.80 -14.12 -11.53
N CYS A 154 -3.25 -14.91 -12.52
CA CYS A 154 -3.29 -16.36 -12.42
C CYS A 154 -1.89 -17.00 -12.46
N LYS A 155 -0.95 -16.41 -13.21
CA LYS A 155 0.41 -16.94 -13.34
C LYS A 155 1.24 -16.81 -12.06
N ASN A 156 1.09 -15.68 -11.34
CA ASN A 156 1.73 -15.48 -10.04
C ASN A 156 0.93 -14.51 -9.18
N PRO A 157 -0.07 -15.00 -8.43
CA PRO A 157 -0.93 -14.16 -7.59
C PRO A 157 -0.13 -13.43 -6.50
N TYR A 158 0.94 -14.00 -5.98
CA TYR A 158 1.72 -13.38 -4.91
C TYR A 158 2.42 -12.09 -5.34
N VAL A 159 3.06 -12.09 -6.52
CA VAL A 159 3.75 -10.90 -7.05
C VAL A 159 2.74 -9.82 -7.40
N VAL A 160 1.63 -10.20 -8.03
CA VAL A 160 0.61 -9.24 -8.46
C VAL A 160 -0.08 -8.62 -7.25
N LEU A 161 -0.52 -9.43 -6.28
CA LEU A 161 -1.23 -8.92 -5.11
C LEU A 161 -0.33 -8.10 -4.19
N TYR A 162 0.96 -8.41 -4.12
CA TYR A 162 1.94 -7.55 -3.45
C TYR A 162 2.02 -6.15 -4.07
N LYS A 163 2.01 -6.05 -5.41
CA LYS A 163 1.98 -4.76 -6.11
C LYS A 163 0.68 -3.99 -5.91
N LEU A 164 -0.40 -4.67 -5.61
CA LEU A 164 -1.72 -4.09 -5.31
C LEU A 164 -1.91 -3.78 -3.82
N ASP A 165 -0.86 -3.89 -3.01
CA ASP A 165 -0.90 -3.71 -1.54
C ASP A 165 -1.96 -4.59 -0.88
N LEU A 166 -2.02 -5.85 -1.28
CA LEU A 166 -2.90 -6.86 -0.70
C LEU A 166 -2.11 -7.85 0.15
N ASP A 167 -2.76 -8.35 1.20
CA ASP A 167 -2.17 -9.30 2.13
C ASP A 167 -1.76 -10.61 1.47
N PHE A 168 -0.69 -11.21 2.01
CA PHE A 168 -0.26 -12.57 1.70
C PHE A 168 -1.41 -13.58 1.74
N GLN A 169 -2.33 -13.46 2.70
CA GLN A 169 -3.46 -14.38 2.85
C GLN A 169 -4.40 -14.35 1.64
N VAL A 170 -4.67 -13.18 1.07
CA VAL A 170 -5.50 -13.03 -0.13
C VAL A 170 -4.87 -13.77 -1.31
N ALA A 171 -3.57 -13.57 -1.51
CA ALA A 171 -2.80 -14.29 -2.53
C ALA A 171 -2.82 -15.81 -2.29
N ASP A 172 -2.70 -16.21 -1.04
CA ASP A 172 -2.61 -17.61 -0.63
C ASP A 172 -3.93 -18.37 -0.91
N PHE A 173 -5.08 -17.78 -0.59
CA PHE A 173 -6.37 -18.37 -0.91
C PHE A 173 -6.61 -18.46 -2.41
N LEU A 174 -6.28 -17.41 -3.15
CA LEU A 174 -6.37 -17.43 -4.62
C LEU A 174 -5.44 -18.47 -5.23
N ALA A 175 -4.18 -18.53 -4.78
CA ALA A 175 -3.20 -19.49 -5.29
C ALA A 175 -3.63 -20.95 -5.06
N LYS A 176 -4.25 -21.24 -3.91
CA LYS A 176 -4.80 -22.57 -3.61
C LYS A 176 -5.88 -22.96 -4.61
N ASP A 177 -6.82 -22.06 -4.89
CA ASP A 177 -7.91 -22.31 -5.85
C ASP A 177 -7.38 -22.41 -7.30
N LEU A 178 -6.24 -21.77 -7.61
CA LEU A 178 -5.53 -21.91 -8.88
C LEU A 178 -4.66 -23.18 -8.98
N GLY A 179 -4.61 -24.02 -7.94
CA GLY A 179 -3.87 -25.28 -7.94
C GLY A 179 -2.39 -25.16 -7.62
N PHE A 180 -1.92 -24.06 -7.04
CA PHE A 180 -0.54 -23.94 -6.58
C PHE A 180 -0.26 -24.90 -5.41
N SER A 181 1.00 -25.33 -5.30
CA SER A 181 1.46 -26.11 -4.15
C SER A 181 1.76 -25.23 -2.95
N TYR A 182 1.53 -25.73 -1.74
CA TYR A 182 1.93 -25.06 -0.49
C TYR A 182 3.46 -24.90 -0.37
N LEU A 183 4.24 -25.67 -1.13
CA LEU A 183 5.70 -25.60 -1.26
C LEU A 183 6.15 -24.86 -2.52
N SER A 184 5.27 -24.19 -3.26
CA SER A 184 5.73 -23.42 -4.42
C SER A 184 6.74 -22.37 -4.00
N ASN A 185 7.77 -22.15 -4.82
CA ASN A 185 8.80 -21.13 -4.56
C ASN A 185 8.20 -19.74 -4.49
N GLU A 186 7.20 -19.46 -5.33
CA GLU A 186 6.47 -18.17 -5.36
C GLU A 186 5.82 -17.89 -4.01
N ARG A 187 5.17 -18.90 -3.44
CA ARG A 187 4.53 -18.80 -2.14
C ARG A 187 5.53 -18.55 -1.02
N VAL A 188 6.58 -19.37 -0.96
CA VAL A 188 7.57 -19.26 0.13
C VAL A 188 8.34 -17.94 0.04
N ARG A 189 8.68 -17.48 -1.17
CA ARG A 189 9.27 -16.14 -1.37
C ARG A 189 8.34 -15.03 -0.91
N ALA A 190 7.04 -15.11 -1.24
CA ALA A 190 6.07 -14.13 -0.79
C ALA A 190 5.92 -14.11 0.73
N MET A 191 5.95 -15.26 1.39
CA MET A 191 5.94 -15.38 2.85
C MET A 191 7.17 -14.72 3.48
N ILE A 192 8.36 -14.95 2.90
CA ILE A 192 9.61 -14.32 3.34
C ILE A 192 9.51 -12.79 3.22
N TYR A 193 9.07 -12.28 2.06
CA TYR A 193 8.91 -10.85 1.83
C TYR A 193 7.88 -10.23 2.78
N GLN A 194 6.75 -10.89 3.03
CA GLN A 194 5.74 -10.39 3.96
C GLN A 194 6.32 -10.21 5.36
N VAL A 195 7.04 -11.21 5.88
CA VAL A 195 7.65 -11.14 7.21
C VAL A 195 8.70 -10.04 7.30
N LEU A 196 9.54 -9.87 6.27
CA LEU A 196 10.56 -8.82 6.25
C LEU A 196 9.95 -7.42 6.11
N ASN A 197 8.93 -7.25 5.28
CA ASN A 197 8.22 -5.98 5.15
C ASN A 197 7.50 -5.58 6.44
N ASP A 198 6.85 -6.54 7.10
CA ASP A 198 6.22 -6.30 8.40
C ASP A 198 7.27 -5.87 9.44
N ASN A 199 8.45 -6.49 9.43
CA ASN A 199 9.55 -6.11 10.31
C ASN A 199 10.07 -4.70 10.01
N GLU A 200 10.28 -4.34 8.73
CA GLU A 200 10.71 -2.98 8.34
C GLU A 200 9.63 -1.92 8.65
N SER A 201 8.35 -2.25 8.51
CA SER A 201 7.26 -1.33 8.86
C SER A 201 7.22 -0.94 10.34
N HIS A 202 7.81 -1.79 11.19
CA HIS A 202 8.01 -1.52 12.62
C HIS A 202 9.34 -0.81 12.93
N GLY A 203 10.07 -0.38 11.91
CA GLY A 203 11.33 0.35 12.05
C GLY A 203 12.57 -0.51 12.28
N ASN A 204 12.47 -1.83 12.03
CA ASN A 204 13.61 -2.73 12.19
C ASN A 204 14.24 -3.05 10.82
N THR A 205 15.55 -2.99 10.74
CA THR A 205 16.31 -3.27 9.51
C THR A 205 16.65 -4.75 9.32
N ALA A 206 16.61 -5.53 10.40
CA ALA A 206 16.83 -6.97 10.40
C ALA A 206 16.02 -7.64 11.51
N ILE A 207 15.82 -8.94 11.38
CA ILE A 207 15.14 -9.79 12.37
C ILE A 207 16.04 -10.97 12.74
N LYS A 208 16.03 -11.40 14.00
CA LYS A 208 16.76 -12.61 14.41
C LYS A 208 16.18 -13.83 13.69
N LYS A 209 17.04 -14.72 13.25
CA LYS A 209 16.68 -15.92 12.49
C LYS A 209 15.59 -16.77 13.16
N ARG A 210 15.68 -16.93 14.49
CA ARG A 210 14.65 -17.62 15.28
C ARG A 210 13.28 -16.93 15.17
N ASP A 211 13.26 -15.61 15.37
CA ASP A 211 12.02 -14.82 15.36
C ASP A 211 11.42 -14.75 13.96
N PHE A 212 12.27 -14.72 12.94
CA PHE A 212 11.89 -14.81 11.54
C PHE A 212 11.14 -16.12 11.23
N TYR A 213 11.69 -17.28 11.64
CA TYR A 213 10.98 -18.55 11.43
C TYR A 213 9.69 -18.63 12.23
N MET A 214 9.65 -18.07 13.43
CA MET A 214 8.43 -17.98 14.22
C MET A 214 7.37 -17.09 13.55
N ALA A 215 7.77 -15.99 12.91
CA ALA A 215 6.89 -15.13 12.13
C ALA A 215 6.35 -15.83 10.89
N CYS A 216 7.20 -16.54 10.14
CA CYS A 216 6.78 -17.38 9.02
C CYS A 216 5.77 -18.46 9.45
N ALA A 217 6.01 -19.11 10.58
CA ALA A 217 5.09 -20.12 11.11
C ALA A 217 3.75 -19.50 11.54
N ARG A 218 3.74 -18.31 12.14
CA ARG A 218 2.52 -17.58 12.48
C ARG A 218 1.71 -17.21 11.23
N LEU A 219 2.39 -16.68 10.20
CA LEU A 219 1.75 -16.34 8.93
C LEU A 219 1.15 -17.59 8.26
N HIS A 220 1.87 -18.71 8.32
CA HIS A 220 1.39 -19.98 7.77
C HIS A 220 0.14 -20.52 8.48
N ARG A 221 0.01 -20.37 9.80
CA ARG A 221 -1.15 -20.85 10.58
C ARG A 221 -2.47 -20.19 10.18
N VAL A 222 -2.44 -19.01 9.64
CA VAL A 222 -3.64 -18.26 9.20
C VAL A 222 -3.81 -18.30 7.67
N SER A 223 -3.02 -19.09 6.99
CA SER A 223 -2.99 -19.22 5.54
C SER A 223 -3.99 -20.25 5.01
N ALA A 224 -4.13 -20.31 3.69
CA ALA A 224 -4.96 -21.29 2.99
C ALA A 224 -4.48 -22.75 3.22
N TRP A 225 -3.22 -22.96 3.62
CA TRP A 225 -2.60 -24.27 3.87
C TRP A 225 -2.21 -24.46 5.34
N LYS A 226 -2.98 -23.93 6.27
CA LYS A 226 -2.74 -23.99 7.73
C LYS A 226 -2.52 -25.42 8.28
N ASP A 227 -3.08 -26.42 7.60
CA ASP A 227 -3.01 -27.83 8.02
C ASP A 227 -1.74 -28.54 7.52
N TYR A 228 -0.91 -27.85 6.75
CA TYR A 228 0.38 -28.35 6.25
C TYR A 228 1.54 -27.76 7.05
N VAL A 229 2.76 -28.23 6.79
CA VAL A 229 3.96 -27.72 7.47
C VAL A 229 5.01 -27.31 6.44
N VAL A 230 5.51 -26.09 6.54
CA VAL A 230 6.69 -25.63 5.80
C VAL A 230 7.88 -25.65 6.75
N SER A 231 8.86 -26.50 6.46
CA SER A 231 10.03 -26.63 7.34
C SER A 231 10.92 -25.38 7.28
N PRO A 232 11.58 -25.00 8.38
CA PRO A 232 12.58 -23.92 8.39
C PRO A 232 13.72 -24.17 7.40
N TYR A 233 14.10 -25.43 7.21
CA TYR A 233 15.12 -25.80 6.24
C TYR A 233 14.70 -25.45 4.79
N TYR A 234 13.44 -25.74 4.43
CA TYR A 234 12.94 -25.41 3.09
C TYR A 234 12.87 -23.90 2.87
N ILE A 235 12.44 -23.14 3.89
CA ILE A 235 12.47 -21.67 3.85
C ILE A 235 13.91 -21.17 3.60
N LEU A 236 14.90 -21.75 4.29
CA LEU A 236 16.30 -21.38 4.11
C LEU A 236 16.78 -21.68 2.68
N VAL A 237 16.42 -22.84 2.13
CA VAL A 237 16.78 -23.21 0.74
C VAL A 237 16.18 -22.22 -0.27
N VAL A 238 14.90 -21.86 -0.12
CA VAL A 238 14.29 -20.86 -1.01
C VAL A 238 14.95 -19.51 -0.83
N MET A 239 15.24 -19.11 0.40
CA MET A 239 15.87 -17.82 0.72
C MET A 239 17.29 -17.72 0.14
N SER A 240 18.07 -18.81 0.13
CA SER A 240 19.42 -18.83 -0.47
C SER A 240 19.42 -18.57 -1.99
N GLY A 241 18.30 -18.79 -2.66
CA GLY A 241 18.08 -18.44 -4.06
C GLY A 241 17.49 -17.04 -4.29
N MET A 242 17.42 -16.19 -3.25
CA MET A 242 16.87 -14.82 -3.33
C MET A 242 17.99 -13.78 -3.24
N ASN A 243 18.30 -13.11 -4.35
CA ASN A 243 19.35 -12.08 -4.40
C ASN A 243 19.04 -10.81 -3.59
N ALA A 244 17.82 -10.67 -3.07
CA ALA A 244 17.40 -9.48 -2.34
C ALA A 244 17.47 -9.63 -0.82
N VAL A 245 17.68 -10.85 -0.32
CA VAL A 245 17.62 -11.20 1.11
C VAL A 245 18.96 -11.78 1.56
N TYR A 246 19.42 -11.42 2.74
CA TYR A 246 20.56 -12.04 3.40
C TYR A 246 20.14 -12.82 4.64
N CYS A 247 20.93 -13.83 4.99
CA CYS A 247 20.79 -14.61 6.21
C CYS A 247 22.18 -14.90 6.77
N GLU A 248 22.70 -14.01 7.60
CA GLU A 248 24.06 -14.09 8.15
C GLU A 248 24.08 -13.68 9.61
N ASN A 249 25.02 -14.20 10.39
CA ASN A 249 25.23 -13.83 11.79
C ASN A 249 23.94 -13.84 12.65
N ASP A 250 23.10 -14.85 12.44
CA ASP A 250 21.77 -14.99 13.11
C ASP A 250 20.77 -13.90 12.77
N LEU A 251 21.01 -13.11 11.72
CA LEU A 251 20.13 -12.06 11.24
C LEU A 251 19.62 -12.37 9.82
N VAL A 252 18.39 -11.94 9.57
CA VAL A 252 17.72 -12.00 8.24
C VAL A 252 17.21 -10.60 7.92
N GLY A 253 17.44 -10.16 6.69
CA GLY A 253 16.98 -8.84 6.24
C GLY A 253 17.17 -8.63 4.75
N TYR A 254 16.87 -7.41 4.28
CA TYR A 254 17.10 -7.04 2.89
C TYR A 254 18.53 -6.56 2.66
N ILE A 255 19.16 -7.04 1.60
CA ILE A 255 20.50 -6.58 1.18
C ILE A 255 20.49 -5.08 0.88
N SER A 256 19.42 -4.55 0.30
CA SER A 256 19.28 -3.11 0.04
C SER A 256 19.33 -2.27 1.31
N THR A 257 18.71 -2.73 2.39
CA THR A 257 18.68 -2.05 3.68
C THR A 257 20.04 -2.17 4.37
N LEU A 258 20.67 -3.34 4.32
CA LEU A 258 22.04 -3.55 4.84
C LEU A 258 23.05 -2.62 4.15
N ASN A 259 22.95 -2.48 2.81
CA ASN A 259 23.82 -1.58 2.06
C ASN A 259 23.61 -0.10 2.46
N LYS A 260 22.36 0.32 2.68
CA LYS A 260 22.07 1.69 3.19
C LYS A 260 22.68 1.92 4.56
N GLU A 261 22.59 0.94 5.48
CA GLU A 261 23.22 1.03 6.79
C GLU A 261 24.75 1.15 6.67
N ALA A 262 25.36 0.33 5.80
CA ALA A 262 26.79 0.40 5.54
C ALA A 262 27.21 1.76 4.96
N ASP A 263 26.45 2.29 4.00
CA ASP A 263 26.70 3.61 3.41
C ASP A 263 26.57 4.73 4.46
N ILE A 264 25.54 4.68 5.31
CA ILE A 264 25.36 5.64 6.41
C ILE A 264 26.55 5.57 7.37
N ALA A 265 26.94 4.36 7.80
CA ALA A 265 28.08 4.16 8.69
C ALA A 265 29.38 4.69 8.07
N PHE A 266 29.61 4.44 6.79
CA PHE A 266 30.76 4.95 6.05
C PHE A 266 30.77 6.48 6.01
N GLN A 267 29.65 7.11 5.65
CA GLN A 267 29.55 8.57 5.56
C GLN A 267 29.71 9.24 6.93
N LEU A 268 29.08 8.69 7.97
CA LEU A 268 29.26 9.17 9.33
C LEU A 268 30.71 9.04 9.78
N GLY A 269 31.35 7.89 9.53
CA GLY A 269 32.77 7.69 9.84
C GLY A 269 33.69 8.66 9.10
N ARG A 270 33.38 9.02 7.87
CA ARG A 270 34.09 10.03 7.08
C ARG A 270 33.91 11.43 7.69
N LEU A 271 32.69 11.81 8.04
CA LEU A 271 32.36 13.09 8.65
C LEU A 271 33.02 13.23 10.03
N MET A 272 33.00 12.19 10.86
CA MET A 272 33.63 12.19 12.18
C MET A 272 35.16 12.35 12.15
N LYS A 273 35.80 11.95 11.03
CA LYS A 273 37.24 12.12 10.81
C LYS A 273 37.61 13.47 10.20
N ALA A 274 36.63 14.21 9.69
CA ALA A 274 36.89 15.54 9.15
C ALA A 274 37.18 16.52 10.28
N ASP A 275 38.26 17.29 10.16
CA ASP A 275 38.62 18.35 11.12
C ASP A 275 37.87 19.64 10.70
N THR A 276 36.58 19.70 11.09
CA THR A 276 35.70 20.82 10.76
C THR A 276 35.20 21.51 12.02
N LYS A 277 36.15 22.01 12.83
CA LYS A 277 35.82 22.85 13.98
C LYS A 277 35.41 24.22 13.52
N LEU A 278 34.32 24.76 14.08
CA LEU A 278 33.87 26.10 13.75
C LEU A 278 34.85 27.18 14.24
N GLY A 279 35.50 26.92 15.36
CA GLY A 279 36.44 27.85 15.95
C GLY A 279 35.77 29.15 16.44
N THR A 280 34.58 29.05 16.94
CA THR A 280 33.78 30.19 17.40
C THR A 280 34.49 30.94 18.51
N PRO A 281 34.69 32.28 18.41
CA PRO A 281 35.32 33.07 19.45
C PRO A 281 34.61 32.99 20.82
N ALA A 282 35.35 33.00 21.94
CA ALA A 282 34.78 32.93 23.28
C ALA A 282 33.76 34.05 23.56
N SER A 283 33.97 35.23 22.99
CA SER A 283 33.05 36.36 23.11
C SER A 283 31.65 36.09 22.57
N VAL A 284 31.53 35.24 21.55
CA VAL A 284 30.23 34.83 20.97
C VAL A 284 29.48 33.90 21.95
N PHE A 285 30.20 32.99 22.62
CA PHE A 285 29.60 32.15 23.65
C PHE A 285 29.15 32.96 24.88
N GLU A 286 29.92 33.97 25.32
CA GLU A 286 29.51 34.88 26.39
C GLU A 286 28.27 35.66 26.05
N GLU A 287 28.10 36.08 24.79
CA GLU A 287 26.89 36.78 24.31
C GLU A 287 25.63 35.91 24.35
N ILE A 288 25.76 34.61 24.03
CA ILE A 288 24.60 33.72 23.95
C ILE A 288 24.33 32.97 25.26
N GLU A 289 25.23 32.97 26.23
CA GLU A 289 25.14 32.17 27.46
C GLU A 289 23.84 32.43 28.23
N SER A 290 23.36 33.66 28.24
CA SER A 290 22.09 34.04 28.92
C SER A 290 20.82 33.52 28.22
N LYS A 291 20.92 33.08 26.96
CA LYS A 291 19.80 32.63 26.14
C LYS A 291 19.51 31.12 26.24
N TYR A 292 20.47 30.35 26.75
CA TYR A 292 20.43 28.90 26.77
C TYR A 292 20.67 28.36 28.20
N ASN A 293 19.98 27.26 28.53
CA ASN A 293 20.27 26.55 29.76
C ASN A 293 21.63 25.81 29.65
N LYS A 294 22.12 25.30 30.77
CA LYS A 294 23.42 24.65 30.83
C LYS A 294 23.56 23.49 29.81
N GLU A 295 22.57 22.61 29.72
CA GLU A 295 22.60 21.45 28.80
C GLU A 295 22.64 21.88 27.34
N GLN A 296 21.84 22.91 27.00
CA GLN A 296 21.81 23.47 25.65
C GLN A 296 23.14 24.17 25.31
N LEU A 297 23.71 24.89 26.25
CA LEU A 297 25.01 25.54 26.06
C LEU A 297 26.16 24.50 25.92
N ASP A 298 26.12 23.43 26.70
CA ASP A 298 27.06 22.32 26.57
C ASP A 298 26.97 21.65 25.19
N PHE A 299 25.76 21.49 24.66
CA PHE A 299 25.57 21.02 23.29
C PHE A 299 26.17 21.99 22.27
N LEU A 300 25.94 23.30 22.39
CA LEU A 300 26.46 24.30 21.44
C LEU A 300 28.00 24.36 21.49
N LYS A 301 28.63 24.25 22.66
CA LYS A 301 30.08 24.14 22.82
C LYS A 301 30.63 22.86 22.17
N ALA A 302 29.91 21.74 22.32
CA ALA A 302 30.29 20.49 21.68
C ALA A 302 30.08 20.55 20.13
N PHE A 303 29.04 21.24 19.67
CA PHE A 303 28.80 21.47 18.25
C PHE A 303 29.94 22.24 17.57
N ASP A 304 30.50 23.22 18.25
CA ASP A 304 31.67 23.98 17.79
C ASP A 304 32.93 23.10 17.52
N GLN A 305 33.04 21.97 18.23
CA GLN A 305 34.22 21.09 18.21
C GLN A 305 34.03 19.81 17.41
N ASN A 306 32.81 19.50 16.95
CA ASN A 306 32.50 18.20 16.32
C ASN A 306 31.79 18.36 15.00
N SER A 307 32.20 17.58 14.01
CA SER A 307 31.60 17.54 12.66
C SER A 307 30.23 16.84 12.61
N VAL A 308 29.91 16.02 13.60
CA VAL A 308 28.65 15.28 13.70
C VAL A 308 28.16 15.34 15.14
N MET A 309 26.92 15.77 15.31
CA MET A 309 26.24 15.85 16.59
C MET A 309 24.85 15.26 16.55
N ILE A 310 24.44 14.61 17.63
CA ILE A 310 23.09 14.09 17.81
C ILE A 310 22.45 14.74 19.02
N LEU A 311 21.38 15.51 18.80
CA LEU A 311 20.61 16.16 19.87
C LEU A 311 19.42 15.29 20.25
N LEU A 312 19.47 14.69 21.44
CA LEU A 312 18.38 13.88 21.99
C LEU A 312 17.64 14.65 23.07
N GLY A 313 16.32 14.44 23.17
CA GLY A 313 15.50 15.04 24.22
C GLY A 313 14.02 14.75 24.05
N ARG A 314 13.25 14.83 25.14
CA ARG A 314 11.79 14.66 25.12
C ARG A 314 11.09 15.83 24.42
N GLY A 315 9.80 15.68 24.12
CA GLY A 315 8.97 16.78 23.63
C GLY A 315 9.03 17.99 24.59
N GLY A 316 9.14 19.22 24.04
CA GLY A 316 9.16 20.45 24.86
C GLY A 316 10.48 20.82 25.55
N THR A 317 11.55 20.05 25.39
CA THR A 317 12.88 20.33 26.02
C THR A 317 13.68 21.44 25.32
N GLY A 318 13.11 22.11 24.31
CA GLY A 318 13.80 23.20 23.61
C GLY A 318 14.80 22.75 22.53
N LYS A 319 14.69 21.52 21.99
CA LYS A 319 15.58 21.04 20.91
C LYS A 319 15.62 21.99 19.71
N THR A 320 14.48 22.43 19.23
CA THR A 320 14.41 23.40 18.13
C THR A 320 15.13 24.71 18.46
N HIS A 321 14.99 25.21 19.69
CA HIS A 321 15.69 26.39 20.16
C HIS A 321 17.20 26.19 20.14
N THR A 322 17.68 25.01 20.59
CA THR A 322 19.11 24.66 20.58
C THR A 322 19.64 24.52 19.14
N ILE A 323 18.85 23.92 18.21
CA ILE A 323 19.24 23.84 16.80
C ILE A 323 19.32 25.25 16.17
N CYS A 324 18.40 26.16 16.48
CA CYS A 324 18.50 27.55 16.03
C CYS A 324 19.79 28.23 16.52
N GLY A 325 20.21 27.92 17.75
CA GLY A 325 21.51 28.38 18.29
C GLY A 325 22.71 27.81 17.54
N ALA A 326 22.69 26.55 17.20
CA ALA A 326 23.73 25.92 16.40
C ALA A 326 23.84 26.53 14.98
N ILE A 327 22.69 26.82 14.36
CA ILE A 327 22.62 27.51 13.06
C ILE A 327 23.19 28.94 13.17
N ASP A 328 22.83 29.67 14.22
CA ASP A 328 23.37 31.03 14.47
C ASP A 328 24.88 31.02 14.63
N LEU A 329 25.43 30.11 15.43
CA LEU A 329 26.87 29.92 15.58
C LEU A 329 27.56 29.60 14.23
N PHE A 330 27.01 28.68 13.47
CA PHE A 330 27.54 28.31 12.15
C PHE A 330 27.56 29.51 11.20
N THR A 331 26.44 30.22 11.08
CA THR A 331 26.27 31.36 10.16
C THR A 331 27.22 32.50 10.53
N ARG A 332 27.46 32.75 11.82
CA ARG A 332 28.45 33.76 12.28
C ARG A 332 29.89 33.40 12.00
N SER A 333 30.21 32.10 12.09
CA SER A 333 31.56 31.59 11.83
C SER A 333 31.86 31.41 10.33
N HIS A 334 30.80 31.15 9.54
CA HIS A 334 30.87 30.86 8.09
C HIS A 334 29.81 31.65 7.32
N PRO A 335 29.95 32.98 7.25
CA PRO A 335 28.89 33.85 6.63
C PRO A 335 28.67 33.60 5.16
N ASP A 336 29.63 33.03 4.45
CA ASP A 336 29.56 32.72 3.02
C ASP A 336 29.03 31.32 2.71
N GLU A 337 28.75 30.51 3.76
CA GLU A 337 28.26 29.13 3.62
C GLU A 337 26.78 29.00 3.99
N GLY A 338 26.07 28.14 3.27
CA GLY A 338 24.65 27.91 3.48
C GLY A 338 24.34 26.76 4.42
N VAL A 339 23.31 26.89 5.25
CA VAL A 339 22.75 25.81 6.08
C VAL A 339 21.60 25.15 5.33
N ARG A 340 21.61 23.80 5.25
CA ARG A 340 20.54 23.01 4.69
C ARG A 340 19.79 22.27 5.81
N LEU A 341 18.49 22.51 5.91
CA LEU A 341 17.57 21.75 6.76
C LEU A 341 16.88 20.68 5.89
N CYS A 342 16.88 19.42 6.34
CA CYS A 342 16.28 18.27 5.64
C CYS A 342 15.20 17.61 6.51
#